data_fe438d46d3d2414e63b151cdf70eb0f2
#
_entry.id   fe438d46d3d2414e63b151cdf70eb0f2
#
_cell.length_a   1.000
_cell.length_b   1.000
_cell.length_c   1.000
_cell.angle_alpha   90.00
_cell.angle_beta   90.00
_cell.angle_gamma   90.00
#
_symmetry.space_group_name_H-M   'P 1'
#
loop_
_entity.id
_entity.type
_entity.pdbx_description
1 polymer ?
#
loop_
_entity_poly.entity_id
_entity_poly.type
_entity_poly.pdbx_seq_one_letter_code
_entity_poly.pdbx_strand_id
1 'polypeptide(L)'
;MKPISSVIIFLLLVCSAVWAGFDSYHCAETAIVQDMNQALSKTLAGKREAWITPDTIQSYRQYLQIADLRRRSFVSYALDEDSHSLCSRQMRWQSGGHSLLFQSYADCSFATVWGLSDQRLPLLFLLLALVWMTASIVYFRRHREGRFVLGRMVYAASDHSFRDWHGEKIAFTPMQQQLMELFINATDRKL
;
A
#
# COMPACT_ATOMS: atom_id res chain seq x y z
N MET A 1 10.61 -23.17 -10.74
CA MET A 1 9.32 -22.47 -10.53
C MET A 1 8.74 -22.09 -11.88
N LYS A 2 7.42 -22.21 -12.05
CA LYS A 2 6.76 -21.74 -13.28
C LYS A 2 6.73 -20.20 -13.27
N PRO A 3 6.95 -19.49 -14.39
CA PRO A 3 6.98 -18.03 -14.41
C PRO A 3 5.66 -17.42 -13.91
N ILE A 4 4.54 -18.10 -14.15
CA ILE A 4 3.20 -17.67 -13.72
C ILE A 4 3.10 -17.59 -12.20
N SER A 5 3.64 -18.56 -11.44
CA SER A 5 3.59 -18.53 -9.97
C SER A 5 4.39 -17.37 -9.36
N SER A 6 5.49 -16.97 -9.99
CA SER A 6 6.28 -15.80 -9.54
C SER A 6 5.51 -14.49 -9.73
N VAL A 7 4.79 -14.36 -10.84
CA VAL A 7 3.94 -13.17 -11.12
C VAL A 7 2.77 -13.11 -10.12
N ILE A 8 2.14 -14.24 -9.83
CA ILE A 8 1.03 -14.29 -8.87
C ILE A 8 1.50 -13.84 -7.47
N ILE A 9 2.65 -14.33 -7.00
CA ILE A 9 3.20 -13.94 -5.69
C ILE A 9 3.49 -12.45 -5.66
N PHE A 10 4.10 -11.90 -6.73
CA PHE A 10 4.35 -10.46 -6.84
C PHE A 10 3.06 -9.65 -6.76
N LEU A 11 2.03 -10.04 -7.51
CA LEU A 11 0.72 -9.36 -7.48
C LEU A 11 0.08 -9.43 -6.09
N LEU A 12 0.15 -10.57 -5.41
CA LEU A 12 -0.37 -10.70 -4.04
C LEU A 12 0.33 -9.76 -3.07
N LEU A 13 1.66 -9.63 -3.16
CA LEU A 13 2.43 -8.70 -2.31
C LEU A 13 2.05 -7.24 -2.58
N VAL A 14 1.90 -6.86 -3.85
CA VAL A 14 1.47 -5.50 -4.22
C VAL A 14 0.05 -5.21 -3.74
N CYS A 15 -0.90 -6.14 -3.95
CA CYS A 15 -2.27 -6.00 -3.44
C CYS A 15 -2.30 -5.88 -1.92
N SER A 16 -1.48 -6.65 -1.20
CA SER A 16 -1.36 -6.56 0.25
C SER A 16 -0.79 -5.21 0.70
N ALA A 17 0.17 -4.65 -0.04
CA ALA A 17 0.72 -3.32 0.24
C ALA A 17 -0.34 -2.22 0.07
N VAL A 18 -1.12 -2.28 -1.00
CA VAL A 18 -2.20 -1.33 -1.27
C VAL A 18 -3.27 -1.44 -0.18
N TRP A 19 -3.71 -2.65 0.15
CA TRP A 19 -4.68 -2.88 1.20
C TRP A 19 -4.21 -2.33 2.56
N ALA A 20 -2.98 -2.66 2.97
CA ALA A 20 -2.39 -2.16 4.21
C ALA A 20 -2.26 -0.62 4.23
N GLY A 21 -2.00 0.01 3.07
CA GLY A 21 -1.99 1.46 2.92
C GLY A 21 -3.35 2.11 3.16
N PHE A 22 -4.40 1.54 2.59
CA PHE A 22 -5.78 2.00 2.82
C PHE A 22 -6.23 1.80 4.27
N ASP A 23 -5.94 0.64 4.85
CA ASP A 23 -6.27 0.36 6.24
C ASP A 23 -5.59 1.34 7.19
N SER A 24 -4.29 1.59 6.99
CA SER A 24 -3.52 2.58 7.75
C SER A 24 -4.07 4.00 7.60
N TYR A 25 -4.53 4.37 6.40
CA TYR A 25 -5.18 5.66 6.16
C TYR A 25 -6.48 5.79 6.95
N HIS A 26 -7.36 4.79 6.91
CA HIS A 26 -8.61 4.80 7.68
C HIS A 26 -8.38 4.77 9.19
N CYS A 27 -7.36 4.07 9.66
CA CYS A 27 -6.95 4.12 11.06
C CYS A 27 -6.52 5.53 11.48
N ALA A 28 -5.77 6.24 10.65
CA ALA A 28 -5.37 7.62 10.92
C ALA A 28 -6.58 8.57 10.92
N GLU A 29 -7.49 8.43 9.97
CA GLU A 29 -8.73 9.21 9.89
C GLU A 29 -9.58 9.02 11.16
N THR A 30 -9.79 7.77 11.59
CA THR A 30 -10.53 7.47 12.81
C THR A 30 -9.84 8.01 14.06
N ALA A 31 -8.50 7.95 14.13
CA ALA A 31 -7.72 8.50 15.24
C ALA A 31 -7.86 10.04 15.32
N ILE A 32 -7.84 10.73 14.17
CA ILE A 32 -8.08 12.17 14.10
C ILE A 32 -9.47 12.52 14.63
N VAL A 33 -10.51 11.84 14.16
CA VAL A 33 -11.88 12.07 14.61
C VAL A 33 -12.04 11.77 16.10
N GLN A 34 -11.38 10.74 16.61
CA GLN A 34 -11.40 10.40 18.03
C GLN A 34 -10.71 11.46 18.89
N ASP A 35 -9.55 11.97 18.48
CA ASP A 35 -8.84 13.06 19.17
C ASP A 35 -9.71 14.33 19.21
N MET A 36 -10.33 14.68 18.08
CA MET A 36 -11.25 15.81 18.00
C MET A 36 -12.46 15.64 18.92
N ASN A 37 -13.06 14.45 18.99
CA ASN A 37 -14.17 14.14 19.88
C ASN A 37 -13.73 14.29 21.37
N GLN A 38 -12.57 13.78 21.71
CA GLN A 38 -12.05 13.87 23.07
C GLN A 38 -11.72 15.31 23.46
N ALA A 39 -11.09 16.06 22.59
CA ALA A 39 -10.79 17.47 22.80
C ALA A 39 -12.08 18.30 22.96
N LEU A 40 -13.07 18.10 22.09
CA LEU A 40 -14.35 18.79 22.16
C LEU A 40 -15.09 18.48 23.44
N SER A 41 -15.17 17.22 23.85
CA SER A 41 -15.84 16.82 25.12
C SER A 41 -15.22 17.47 26.34
N LYS A 42 -13.88 17.52 26.44
CA LYS A 42 -13.15 18.18 27.52
C LYS A 42 -13.39 19.69 27.51
N THR A 43 -13.41 20.30 26.34
CA THR A 43 -13.68 21.74 26.17
C THR A 43 -15.08 22.09 26.63
N LEU A 44 -16.09 21.30 26.24
CA LEU A 44 -17.48 21.53 26.61
C LEU A 44 -17.73 21.29 28.10
N ALA A 45 -17.03 20.36 28.73
CA ALA A 45 -17.12 20.12 30.17
C ALA A 45 -16.64 21.32 31.01
N GLY A 46 -15.65 22.06 30.53
CA GLY A 46 -15.15 23.26 31.19
C GLY A 46 -15.87 24.57 30.78
N LYS A 47 -16.78 24.50 29.81
CA LYS A 47 -17.43 25.67 29.21
C LYS A 47 -18.53 26.22 30.12
N ARG A 48 -18.49 27.54 30.35
CA ARG A 48 -19.52 28.25 31.17
C ARG A 48 -20.45 29.11 30.33
N GLU A 49 -19.99 29.64 29.22
CA GLU A 49 -20.70 30.58 28.37
C GLU A 49 -21.29 29.88 27.15
N ALA A 50 -22.45 30.37 26.67
CA ALA A 50 -23.13 29.81 25.49
C ALA A 50 -22.38 30.10 24.17
N TRP A 51 -21.62 31.17 24.12
CA TRP A 51 -20.93 31.63 22.92
C TRP A 51 -19.57 30.95 22.73
N ILE A 52 -19.12 30.88 21.47
CA ILE A 52 -17.76 30.45 21.16
C ILE A 52 -16.83 31.62 21.40
N THR A 53 -16.12 31.59 22.54
CA THR A 53 -15.13 32.61 22.89
C THR A 53 -13.73 32.19 22.41
N PRO A 54 -12.79 33.17 22.29
CA PRO A 54 -11.37 32.84 22.01
C PRO A 54 -10.79 31.83 22.99
N ASP A 55 -11.19 31.90 24.28
CA ASP A 55 -10.78 30.94 25.32
C ASP A 55 -11.26 29.52 25.04
N THR A 56 -12.48 29.40 24.49
CA THR A 56 -13.03 28.09 24.06
C THR A 56 -12.17 27.48 22.95
N ILE A 57 -11.78 28.29 21.97
CA ILE A 57 -10.93 27.86 20.85
C ILE A 57 -9.53 27.50 21.35
N GLN A 58 -8.96 28.29 22.25
CA GLN A 58 -7.66 28.04 22.82
C GLN A 58 -7.66 26.77 23.68
N SER A 59 -8.65 26.56 24.53
CA SER A 59 -8.82 25.36 25.33
C SER A 59 -8.97 24.11 24.47
N TYR A 60 -9.77 24.17 23.40
CA TYR A 60 -9.91 23.10 22.43
C TYR A 60 -8.57 22.71 21.81
N ARG A 61 -7.80 23.71 21.34
CA ARG A 61 -6.46 23.47 20.76
C ARG A 61 -5.47 22.88 21.74
N GLN A 62 -5.57 23.21 23.03
CA GLN A 62 -4.71 22.65 24.08
C GLN A 62 -5.04 21.17 24.36
N TYR A 63 -6.31 20.77 24.25
CA TYR A 63 -6.74 19.39 24.47
C TYR A 63 -6.46 18.47 23.28
N LEU A 64 -6.20 18.99 22.10
CA LEU A 64 -5.78 18.20 20.93
C LEU A 64 -4.40 17.61 21.17
N GLN A 65 -4.31 16.29 21.05
CA GLN A 65 -3.05 15.54 21.17
C GLN A 65 -2.22 15.65 19.90
N ILE A 66 -2.86 15.61 18.73
CA ILE A 66 -2.20 15.70 17.42
C ILE A 66 -1.85 17.17 17.14
N ALA A 67 -0.55 17.48 17.16
CA ALA A 67 -0.06 18.86 17.02
C ALA A 67 -0.47 19.53 15.71
N ASP A 68 -0.52 18.77 14.61
CA ASP A 68 -0.87 19.27 13.28
C ASP A 68 -2.33 19.73 13.20
N LEU A 69 -3.23 19.12 13.99
CA LEU A 69 -4.64 19.50 14.04
C LEU A 69 -4.86 20.84 14.74
N ARG A 70 -3.98 21.27 15.64
CA ARG A 70 -4.13 22.53 16.39
C ARG A 70 -4.26 23.76 15.52
N ARG A 71 -3.66 23.74 14.33
CA ARG A 71 -3.71 24.86 13.37
C ARG A 71 -4.84 24.71 12.35
N ARG A 72 -5.30 23.49 12.09
CA ARG A 72 -6.23 23.15 10.99
C ARG A 72 -7.64 22.86 11.47
N SER A 73 -7.83 22.74 12.78
CA SER A 73 -9.15 22.46 13.37
C SER A 73 -9.76 23.68 14.05
N PHE A 74 -11.06 23.76 13.97
CA PHE A 74 -11.87 24.81 14.61
C PHE A 74 -13.16 24.19 15.17
N VAL A 75 -13.73 24.87 16.14
CA VAL A 75 -15.02 24.53 16.73
C VAL A 75 -16.08 25.48 16.21
N SER A 76 -17.21 24.94 15.79
CA SER A 76 -18.38 25.72 15.36
C SER A 76 -19.65 25.13 15.96
N TYR A 77 -20.76 25.83 15.78
CA TYR A 77 -22.08 25.23 15.95
C TYR A 77 -22.27 24.18 14.87
N ALA A 78 -23.00 23.11 15.18
CA ALA A 78 -23.27 22.08 14.18
C ALA A 78 -24.02 22.71 13.00
N LEU A 79 -23.34 22.83 11.88
CA LEU A 79 -23.88 23.27 10.61
C LEU A 79 -24.18 22.01 9.80
N ASP A 80 -25.31 22.00 9.10
CA ASP A 80 -25.59 20.95 8.13
C ASP A 80 -24.61 21.08 6.95
N GLU A 81 -23.87 19.99 6.69
CA GLU A 81 -23.08 19.72 5.49
C GLU A 81 -21.95 20.68 5.08
N ASP A 82 -20.76 20.47 5.64
CA ASP A 82 -19.53 20.72 4.90
C ASP A 82 -18.90 19.39 4.47
N SER A 83 -19.03 19.08 3.19
CA SER A 83 -18.70 17.79 2.59
C SER A 83 -17.20 17.49 2.43
N HIS A 84 -16.30 18.38 2.86
CA HIS A 84 -14.86 18.27 2.61
C HIS A 84 -13.99 18.23 3.86
N SER A 85 -14.54 18.40 5.05
CA SER A 85 -13.79 18.40 6.30
C SER A 85 -14.09 17.18 7.16
N LEU A 86 -13.07 16.66 7.84
CA LEU A 86 -13.28 15.66 8.88
C LEU A 86 -14.01 16.31 10.03
N CYS A 87 -15.15 15.71 10.44
CA CYS A 87 -16.01 16.26 11.46
C CYS A 87 -16.02 15.39 12.72
N SER A 88 -16.05 16.01 13.89
CA SER A 88 -16.35 15.32 15.13
C SER A 88 -17.83 14.94 15.20
N ARG A 89 -18.18 14.12 16.18
CA ARG A 89 -19.60 13.91 16.54
C ARG A 89 -20.20 15.21 17.06
N GLN A 90 -21.46 15.44 16.77
CA GLN A 90 -22.24 16.55 17.35
C GLN A 90 -22.42 16.31 18.85
N MET A 91 -22.03 17.29 19.65
CA MET A 91 -22.14 17.23 21.09
C MET A 91 -23.10 18.30 21.60
N ARG A 92 -24.08 17.86 22.39
CA ARG A 92 -25.04 18.78 23.01
C ARG A 92 -24.44 19.36 24.28
N TRP A 93 -24.44 20.68 24.35
CA TRP A 93 -24.10 21.42 25.56
C TRP A 93 -25.36 22.09 26.11
N GLN A 94 -25.58 21.97 27.43
CA GLN A 94 -26.73 22.51 28.12
C GLN A 94 -26.25 23.33 29.31
N SER A 95 -26.66 24.59 29.40
CA SER A 95 -26.46 25.46 30.55
C SER A 95 -27.53 26.56 30.57
N GLY A 96 -28.12 26.82 31.74
CA GLY A 96 -29.04 27.93 31.95
C GLY A 96 -30.30 27.93 31.05
N GLY A 97 -30.80 26.75 30.66
CA GLY A 97 -31.98 26.62 29.81
C GLY A 97 -31.69 26.69 28.29
N HIS A 98 -30.45 26.90 27.90
CA HIS A 98 -30.01 26.85 26.49
C HIS A 98 -29.41 25.51 26.15
N SER A 99 -29.80 24.93 25.04
CA SER A 99 -29.22 23.72 24.45
C SER A 99 -28.63 24.05 23.08
N LEU A 100 -27.34 23.93 22.95
CA LEU A 100 -26.60 24.17 21.69
C LEU A 100 -25.87 22.91 21.26
N LEU A 101 -25.81 22.71 19.95
CA LEU A 101 -25.02 21.61 19.35
C LEU A 101 -23.70 22.18 18.83
N PHE A 102 -22.62 21.60 19.34
CA PHE A 102 -21.26 21.94 18.94
C PHE A 102 -20.66 20.80 18.12
N GLN A 103 -19.87 21.15 17.15
CA GLN A 103 -19.12 20.24 16.33
C GLN A 103 -17.74 20.83 16.04
N SER A 104 -16.74 20.01 15.98
CA SER A 104 -15.41 20.44 15.53
C SER A 104 -15.16 19.94 14.11
N TYR A 105 -14.45 20.75 13.37
CA TYR A 105 -14.11 20.53 11.98
C TYR A 105 -12.60 20.60 11.82
N ALA A 106 -12.04 19.73 10.97
CA ALA A 106 -10.63 19.77 10.62
C ALA A 106 -10.50 19.78 9.10
N ASP A 107 -9.86 20.81 8.60
CA ASP A 107 -9.47 20.90 7.19
C ASP A 107 -8.22 20.04 6.96
N CYS A 108 -8.46 18.76 6.68
CA CYS A 108 -7.43 17.77 6.45
C CYS A 108 -7.47 17.30 5.00
N SER A 109 -6.46 17.70 4.22
CA SER A 109 -6.26 17.14 2.90
C SER A 109 -5.82 15.67 2.97
N PHE A 110 -6.03 14.91 1.90
CA PHE A 110 -5.55 13.52 1.77
C PHE A 110 -4.08 13.39 2.17
N ALA A 111 -3.22 14.33 1.72
CA ALA A 111 -1.80 14.32 2.04
C ALA A 111 -1.52 14.47 3.54
N THR A 112 -2.36 15.22 4.27
CA THR A 112 -2.21 15.40 5.72
C THR A 112 -2.55 14.12 6.47
N VAL A 113 -3.66 13.48 6.14
CA VAL A 113 -4.07 12.20 6.75
C VAL A 113 -3.08 11.10 6.41
N TRP A 114 -2.61 11.05 5.16
CA TRP A 114 -1.58 10.11 4.71
C TRP A 114 -0.26 10.30 5.46
N GLY A 115 0.17 11.55 5.70
CA GLY A 115 1.38 11.85 6.47
C GLY A 115 1.31 11.46 7.95
N LEU A 116 0.10 11.40 8.52
CA LEU A 116 -0.17 10.95 9.89
C LEU A 116 -0.36 9.43 10.00
N SER A 117 -0.61 8.75 8.88
CA SER A 117 -0.80 7.30 8.85
C SER A 117 0.52 6.53 8.96
N ASP A 118 0.50 5.37 9.60
CA ASP A 118 1.68 4.51 9.72
C ASP A 118 1.93 3.74 8.44
N GLN A 119 2.88 4.21 7.63
CA GLN A 119 3.25 3.62 6.33
C GLN A 119 4.29 2.50 6.43
N ARG A 120 4.66 2.04 7.64
CA ARG A 120 5.72 1.03 7.82
C ARG A 120 5.36 -0.32 7.18
N LEU A 121 4.14 -0.78 7.40
CA LEU A 121 3.65 -2.05 6.84
C LEU A 121 3.53 -2.02 5.31
N PRO A 122 2.89 -1.02 4.68
CA PRO A 122 2.86 -0.90 3.23
C PRO A 122 4.25 -0.86 2.59
N LEU A 123 5.19 -0.10 3.17
CA LEU A 123 6.56 -0.03 2.68
C LEU A 123 7.29 -1.37 2.78
N LEU A 124 7.09 -2.12 3.86
CA LEU A 124 7.66 -3.45 4.02
C LEU A 124 7.19 -4.41 2.94
N PHE A 125 5.89 -4.44 2.63
CA PHE A 125 5.35 -5.28 1.55
C PHE A 125 5.89 -4.87 0.17
N LEU A 126 6.06 -3.57 -0.08
CA LEU A 126 6.66 -3.08 -1.33
C LEU A 126 8.12 -3.50 -1.45
N LEU A 127 8.90 -3.40 -0.37
CA LEU A 127 10.29 -3.88 -0.35
C LEU A 127 10.37 -5.38 -0.61
N LEU A 128 9.51 -6.18 0.02
CA LEU A 128 9.43 -7.62 -0.23
C LEU A 128 9.07 -7.92 -1.69
N ALA A 129 8.13 -7.17 -2.28
CA ALA A 129 7.77 -7.32 -3.68
C ALA A 129 8.95 -7.01 -4.62
N LEU A 130 9.73 -5.97 -4.34
CA LEU A 130 10.93 -5.62 -5.11
C LEU A 130 12.01 -6.69 -4.99
N VAL A 131 12.29 -7.19 -3.78
CA VAL A 131 13.24 -8.28 -3.55
C VAL A 131 12.79 -9.54 -4.29
N TRP A 132 11.51 -9.89 -4.22
CA TRP A 132 10.95 -11.03 -4.94
C TRP A 132 11.08 -10.88 -6.45
N MET A 133 10.80 -9.70 -6.98
CA MET A 133 10.92 -9.41 -8.42
C MET A 133 12.36 -9.55 -8.88
N THR A 134 13.32 -8.96 -8.17
CA THR A 134 14.75 -9.04 -8.51
C THR A 134 15.27 -10.46 -8.44
N ALA A 135 14.95 -11.21 -7.38
CA ALA A 135 15.30 -12.61 -7.23
C ALA A 135 14.73 -13.47 -8.36
N SER A 136 13.47 -13.23 -8.74
CA SER A 136 12.81 -13.93 -9.84
C SER A 136 13.48 -13.66 -11.18
N ILE A 137 13.81 -12.40 -11.47
CA ILE A 137 14.53 -12.04 -12.72
C ILE A 137 15.88 -12.72 -12.79
N VAL A 138 16.67 -12.70 -11.69
CA VAL A 138 17.98 -13.36 -11.63
C VAL A 138 17.84 -14.88 -11.81
N TYR A 139 16.86 -15.48 -11.14
CA TYR A 139 16.57 -16.92 -11.28
C TYR A 139 16.23 -17.31 -12.71
N PHE A 140 15.34 -16.55 -13.36
CA PHE A 140 14.93 -16.83 -14.74
C PHE A 140 16.05 -16.55 -15.75
N ARG A 141 16.88 -15.52 -15.54
CA ARG A 141 18.06 -15.27 -16.39
C ARG A 141 19.04 -16.45 -16.32
N ARG A 142 19.41 -16.88 -15.11
CA ARG A 142 20.31 -18.02 -14.93
C ARG A 142 19.77 -19.32 -15.54
N HIS A 143 18.45 -19.54 -15.47
CA HIS A 143 17.83 -20.73 -16.08
C HIS A 143 17.63 -20.60 -17.60
N ARG A 144 17.61 -19.40 -18.15
CA ARG A 144 17.55 -19.17 -19.60
C ARG A 144 18.91 -19.32 -20.29
N GLU A 145 19.98 -18.98 -19.61
CA GLU A 145 21.35 -19.05 -20.19
C GLU A 145 21.77 -20.46 -20.58
N GLY A 146 21.09 -21.50 -20.08
CA GLY A 146 21.30 -22.88 -20.46
C GLY A 146 20.30 -23.46 -21.46
N ARG A 147 19.38 -22.66 -22.02
CA ARG A 147 18.36 -23.15 -22.96
C ARG A 147 18.49 -22.46 -24.31
N PHE A 148 18.88 -23.21 -25.31
CA PHE A 148 18.90 -22.73 -26.69
C PHE A 148 17.62 -23.16 -27.42
N VAL A 149 16.93 -22.22 -28.02
CA VAL A 149 15.71 -22.48 -28.82
C VAL A 149 16.12 -22.60 -30.29
N LEU A 150 15.98 -23.77 -30.85
CA LEU A 150 16.17 -24.05 -32.28
C LEU A 150 14.80 -24.31 -32.92
N GLY A 151 14.16 -23.28 -33.45
CA GLY A 151 12.84 -23.43 -34.06
C GLY A 151 11.81 -23.99 -33.06
N ARG A 152 11.32 -25.22 -33.29
CA ARG A 152 10.38 -25.91 -32.39
C ARG A 152 11.04 -26.78 -31.31
N MET A 153 12.38 -26.79 -31.24
CA MET A 153 13.13 -27.60 -30.28
C MET A 153 13.85 -26.71 -29.28
N VAL A 154 13.98 -27.20 -28.05
CA VAL A 154 14.69 -26.50 -26.96
C VAL A 154 15.80 -27.43 -26.48
N TYR A 155 17.05 -26.99 -26.59
CA TYR A 155 18.18 -27.67 -25.99
C TYR A 155 18.36 -27.21 -24.54
N ALA A 156 18.40 -28.16 -23.61
CA ALA A 156 18.67 -27.91 -22.22
C ALA A 156 20.11 -28.32 -21.90
N ALA A 157 20.98 -27.35 -21.73
CA ALA A 157 22.39 -27.58 -21.44
C ALA A 157 22.64 -28.29 -20.10
N SER A 158 21.67 -28.21 -19.17
CA SER A 158 21.78 -28.85 -17.85
C SER A 158 21.73 -30.38 -17.87
N ASP A 159 21.05 -30.99 -18.82
CA ASP A 159 20.88 -32.43 -18.97
C ASP A 159 21.20 -32.94 -20.39
N HIS A 160 21.87 -32.11 -21.18
CA HIS A 160 22.27 -32.40 -22.57
C HIS A 160 21.13 -33.01 -23.42
N SER A 161 19.89 -32.57 -23.15
CA SER A 161 18.69 -33.15 -23.80
C SER A 161 18.02 -32.14 -24.69
N PHE A 162 17.52 -32.63 -25.80
CA PHE A 162 16.63 -31.90 -26.68
C PHE A 162 15.18 -32.19 -26.30
N ARG A 163 14.38 -31.14 -26.23
CA ARG A 163 12.96 -31.24 -25.87
C ARG A 163 12.13 -30.55 -26.94
N ASP A 164 10.95 -31.08 -27.18
CA ASP A 164 9.95 -30.39 -27.99
C ASP A 164 9.35 -29.21 -27.22
N TRP A 165 8.65 -28.35 -27.90
CA TRP A 165 7.94 -27.20 -27.34
C TRP A 165 6.94 -27.58 -26.22
N HIS A 166 6.43 -28.82 -26.24
CA HIS A 166 5.60 -29.42 -25.17
C HIS A 166 6.42 -29.87 -23.96
N GLY A 167 7.75 -29.86 -24.03
CA GLY A 167 8.63 -30.28 -22.94
C GLY A 167 8.97 -31.77 -22.93
N GLU A 168 8.53 -32.54 -23.93
CA GLU A 168 8.87 -33.95 -24.09
C GLU A 168 10.28 -34.12 -24.63
N LYS A 169 11.02 -35.11 -24.13
CA LYS A 169 12.37 -35.41 -24.59
C LYS A 169 12.31 -36.04 -25.99
N ILE A 170 13.07 -35.45 -26.90
CA ILE A 170 13.23 -35.99 -28.25
C ILE A 170 14.35 -37.04 -28.18
N ALA A 171 14.05 -38.26 -28.56
CA ALA A 171 15.03 -39.35 -28.63
C ALA A 171 15.84 -39.23 -29.94
N PHE A 172 17.06 -38.69 -29.86
CA PHE A 172 18.01 -38.72 -30.96
C PHE A 172 18.92 -39.94 -30.89
N THR A 173 19.38 -40.40 -32.04
CA THR A 173 20.52 -41.35 -32.08
C THR A 173 21.79 -40.66 -31.57
N PRO A 174 22.76 -41.40 -31.01
CA PRO A 174 23.99 -40.80 -30.49
C PRO A 174 24.72 -39.89 -31.51
N MET A 175 24.70 -40.27 -32.77
CA MET A 175 25.31 -39.49 -33.86
C MET A 175 24.54 -38.18 -34.15
N GLN A 176 23.23 -38.24 -34.13
CA GLN A 176 22.38 -37.04 -34.31
C GLN A 176 22.55 -36.08 -33.13
N GLN A 177 22.66 -36.60 -31.93
CA GLN A 177 22.86 -35.77 -30.74
C GLN A 177 24.19 -35.04 -30.82
N GLN A 178 25.31 -35.73 -31.15
CA GLN A 178 26.61 -35.12 -31.33
C GLN A 178 26.60 -34.02 -32.43
N LEU A 179 25.93 -34.29 -33.56
CA LEU A 179 25.82 -33.33 -34.65
C LEU A 179 25.05 -32.06 -34.20
N MET A 180 23.97 -32.23 -33.47
CA MET A 180 23.16 -31.11 -32.95
C MET A 180 23.95 -30.32 -31.89
N GLU A 181 24.72 -30.98 -31.03
CA GLU A 181 25.56 -30.30 -30.04
C GLU A 181 26.70 -29.51 -30.71
N LEU A 182 27.32 -30.06 -31.76
CA LEU A 182 28.29 -29.34 -32.57
C LEU A 182 27.69 -28.10 -33.23
N PHE A 183 26.47 -28.24 -33.77
CA PHE A 183 25.73 -27.12 -34.38
C PHE A 183 25.41 -26.00 -33.36
N ILE A 184 25.02 -26.34 -32.14
CA ILE A 184 24.74 -25.37 -31.08
C ILE A 184 25.99 -24.64 -30.63
N ASN A 185 27.11 -25.35 -30.55
CA ASN A 185 28.40 -24.83 -30.10
C ASN A 185 29.16 -24.10 -31.23
N ALA A 186 28.78 -24.22 -32.48
CA ALA A 186 29.39 -23.49 -33.57
C ALA A 186 29.14 -21.98 -33.43
N THR A 187 30.21 -21.21 -33.51
CA THR A 187 30.19 -19.74 -33.29
C THR A 187 29.24 -19.01 -34.26
N ASP A 188 29.16 -19.52 -35.49
CA ASP A 188 28.30 -18.89 -36.56
C ASP A 188 26.95 -19.59 -36.73
N ARG A 189 26.69 -20.66 -35.99
CA ARG A 189 25.46 -21.49 -36.11
C ARG A 189 25.12 -21.88 -37.58
N LYS A 190 26.14 -21.96 -38.41
CA LYS A 190 26.07 -22.43 -39.81
C LYS A 190 26.93 -23.66 -39.91
N LEU A 191 26.39 -24.71 -40.43
CA LEU A 191 27.14 -25.89 -40.91
C LEU A 191 27.52 -25.70 -42.35
#